data_56e74eda980593d02eafab731d2edfc8
#
_entry.id   56e74eda980593d02eafab731d2edfc8
#
_cell.length_a   1.000
_cell.length_b   1.000
_cell.length_c   1.000
_cell.angle_alpha   90.00
_cell.angle_beta   90.00
_cell.angle_gamma   90.00
#
_symmetry.space_group_name_H-M   'P 1'
#
loop_
_entity.id
_entity.type
_entity.pdbx_description
1 polymer ?
#
loop_
_entity_poly.entity_id
_entity_poly.type
_entity_poly.pdbx_seq_one_letter_code
_entity_poly.pdbx_strand_id
1 'polypeptide(L)'
;MDFLGIAGKTFLIFGVANKKSVAFSISQVLSEAGAKVVYVVQSPEIKENVSRILPGSDIYICNVEHEQEITKLAEDISRTHPRLHGIVHSIAFANYGTRLKPFHETRKNDFLQSVDISCYSLISIVNVFKDLLDKNASVVTISISTTRMAAEPYGWMAPVKAALDSTICFLAKSFSAFSQVRFNSVNASLLKTSASAGIPGYLDYYLFAEQLTLRKKALETREVANTVVFLLSDRSSGINAQGIVVDCGMSVNYFDKNIIDKTMRV
;
A
#
# COMPACT_ATOMS: atom_id res chain seq x y z
N MET A 1 10.43 -7.79 -25.73
CA MET A 1 9.06 -7.22 -25.88
C MET A 1 8.59 -6.74 -24.51
N ASP A 2 8.27 -5.46 -24.34
CA ASP A 2 7.72 -4.93 -23.05
C ASP A 2 6.22 -5.27 -22.97
N PHE A 3 5.90 -6.44 -22.42
CA PHE A 3 4.51 -6.90 -22.31
C PHE A 3 3.65 -5.96 -21.42
N LEU A 4 4.23 -5.37 -20.40
CA LEU A 4 3.49 -4.49 -19.47
C LEU A 4 3.38 -3.04 -19.97
N GLY A 5 4.21 -2.63 -20.92
CA GLY A 5 4.24 -1.27 -21.43
C GLY A 5 4.73 -0.26 -20.39
N ILE A 6 5.63 -0.66 -19.50
CA ILE A 6 6.15 0.18 -18.41
C ILE A 6 7.64 0.48 -18.50
N ALA A 7 8.38 -0.14 -19.40
CA ALA A 7 9.79 0.12 -19.58
C ALA A 7 10.04 1.61 -19.90
N GLY A 8 11.00 2.23 -19.22
CA GLY A 8 11.34 3.64 -19.33
C GLY A 8 10.35 4.61 -18.69
N LYS A 9 9.18 4.15 -18.23
CA LYS A 9 8.20 4.96 -17.49
C LYS A 9 8.68 5.22 -16.05
N THR A 10 8.31 6.37 -15.49
CA THR A 10 8.71 6.80 -14.14
C THR A 10 7.56 6.63 -13.15
N PHE A 11 7.83 5.95 -12.04
CA PHE A 11 6.87 5.71 -10.96
C PHE A 11 7.38 6.26 -9.64
N LEU A 12 6.51 6.96 -8.91
CA LEU A 12 6.78 7.50 -7.59
C LEU A 12 6.26 6.52 -6.52
N ILE A 13 7.14 6.08 -5.62
CA ILE A 13 6.78 5.09 -4.58
C ILE A 13 6.96 5.69 -3.19
N PHE A 14 5.88 5.68 -2.42
CA PHE A 14 5.87 6.02 -1.00
C PHE A 14 5.90 4.74 -0.15
N GLY A 15 6.63 4.78 0.97
CA GLY A 15 6.56 3.77 2.03
C GLY A 15 7.65 2.70 1.99
N VAL A 16 8.75 2.90 1.26
CA VAL A 16 9.93 2.04 1.40
C VAL A 16 10.64 2.41 2.71
N ALA A 17 10.77 1.45 3.62
CA ALA A 17 11.53 1.61 4.87
C ALA A 17 12.74 0.65 4.94
N ASN A 18 12.60 -0.54 4.38
CA ASN A 18 13.66 -1.56 4.31
C ASN A 18 13.26 -2.68 3.32
N LYS A 19 14.10 -3.71 3.18
CA LYS A 19 13.88 -4.86 2.27
C LYS A 19 12.60 -5.67 2.54
N LYS A 20 11.99 -5.55 3.73
CA LYS A 20 10.74 -6.24 4.08
C LYS A 20 9.49 -5.43 3.75
N SER A 21 9.62 -4.18 3.30
CA SER A 21 8.50 -3.34 2.91
C SER A 21 7.82 -3.89 1.64
N VAL A 22 6.50 -3.84 1.57
CA VAL A 22 5.75 -4.12 0.33
C VAL A 22 6.22 -3.19 -0.79
N ALA A 23 6.41 -1.90 -0.48
CA ALA A 23 6.93 -0.90 -1.42
C ALA A 23 8.31 -1.27 -2.00
N PHE A 24 9.20 -1.90 -1.21
CA PHE A 24 10.47 -2.41 -1.72
C PHE A 24 10.26 -3.53 -2.74
N SER A 25 9.40 -4.50 -2.44
CA SER A 25 9.07 -5.58 -3.40
C SER A 25 8.46 -5.03 -4.69
N ILE A 26 7.59 -4.00 -4.60
CA ILE A 26 7.02 -3.32 -5.76
C ILE A 26 8.12 -2.66 -6.60
N SER A 27 9.05 -1.94 -5.96
CA SER A 27 10.15 -1.28 -6.66
C SER A 27 11.05 -2.27 -7.39
N GLN A 28 11.29 -3.45 -6.82
CA GLN A 28 12.07 -4.51 -7.47
C GLN A 28 11.36 -5.00 -8.76
N VAL A 29 10.06 -5.29 -8.70
CA VAL A 29 9.29 -5.75 -9.86
C VAL A 29 9.25 -4.67 -10.95
N LEU A 30 9.06 -3.39 -10.58
CA LEU A 30 9.11 -2.27 -11.53
C LEU A 30 10.48 -2.15 -12.20
N SER A 31 11.57 -2.24 -11.42
CA SER A 31 12.94 -2.16 -11.95
C SER A 31 13.27 -3.33 -12.87
N GLU A 32 12.85 -4.55 -12.52
CA GLU A 32 12.99 -5.73 -13.38
C GLU A 32 12.25 -5.59 -14.71
N ALA A 33 11.13 -4.88 -14.71
CA ALA A 33 10.37 -4.57 -15.91
C ALA A 33 10.89 -3.31 -16.67
N GLY A 34 12.04 -2.76 -16.26
CA GLY A 34 12.71 -1.65 -16.94
C GLY A 34 12.14 -0.27 -16.63
N ALA A 35 11.32 -0.13 -15.60
CA ALA A 35 10.79 1.15 -15.16
C ALA A 35 11.82 1.95 -14.35
N LYS A 36 11.67 3.28 -14.33
CA LYS A 36 12.39 4.19 -13.43
C LYS A 36 11.58 4.37 -12.15
N VAL A 37 12.24 4.28 -11.00
CA VAL A 37 11.59 4.39 -9.70
C VAL A 37 12.17 5.56 -8.91
N VAL A 38 11.29 6.44 -8.45
CA VAL A 38 11.58 7.54 -7.54
C VAL A 38 10.99 7.20 -6.18
N TYR A 39 11.76 7.35 -5.12
CA TYR A 39 11.38 6.91 -3.79
C TYR A 39 11.08 8.08 -2.88
N VAL A 40 10.03 7.94 -2.06
CA VAL A 40 9.71 8.87 -0.98
C VAL A 40 9.68 8.13 0.33
N VAL A 41 10.45 8.63 1.28
CA VAL A 41 10.61 8.07 2.63
C VAL A 41 10.26 9.12 3.68
N GLN A 42 9.85 8.67 4.87
CA GLN A 42 9.30 9.55 5.90
C GLN A 42 10.36 10.44 6.58
N SER A 43 11.60 9.95 6.74
CA SER A 43 12.61 10.63 7.56
C SER A 43 14.02 10.50 7.00
N PRO A 44 14.96 11.36 7.47
CA PRO A 44 16.38 11.25 7.11
C PRO A 44 16.99 9.89 7.49
N GLU A 45 16.62 9.33 8.64
CA GLU A 45 17.09 8.03 9.10
C GLU A 45 16.66 6.91 8.14
N ILE A 46 15.39 6.92 7.73
CA ILE A 46 14.89 5.95 6.74
C ILE A 46 15.58 6.15 5.40
N LYS A 47 15.84 7.40 4.98
CA LYS A 47 16.58 7.69 3.75
C LYS A 47 17.97 7.07 3.79
N GLU A 48 18.71 7.21 4.88
CA GLU A 48 20.03 6.62 5.04
C GLU A 48 19.97 5.09 4.88
N ASN A 49 19.02 4.43 5.55
CA ASN A 49 18.82 2.98 5.45
C ASN A 49 18.46 2.54 4.03
N VAL A 50 17.56 3.27 3.37
CA VAL A 50 17.12 2.94 2.00
C VAL A 50 18.23 3.20 0.98
N SER A 51 19.05 4.24 1.16
CA SER A 51 20.20 4.52 0.28
C SER A 51 21.25 3.39 0.29
N ARG A 52 21.39 2.68 1.41
CA ARG A 52 22.30 1.50 1.50
C ARG A 52 21.79 0.30 0.72
N ILE A 53 20.46 0.14 0.59
CA ILE A 53 19.84 -1.01 -0.10
C ILE A 53 19.47 -0.71 -1.55
N LEU A 54 19.38 0.57 -1.91
CA LEU A 54 19.06 1.08 -3.25
C LEU A 54 20.08 2.17 -3.65
N PRO A 55 21.37 1.81 -3.81
CA PRO A 55 22.41 2.77 -4.13
C PRO A 55 22.17 3.44 -5.49
N GLY A 56 22.41 4.76 -5.53
CA GLY A 56 22.23 5.55 -6.76
C GLY A 56 20.77 5.87 -7.13
N SER A 57 19.80 5.53 -6.27
CA SER A 57 18.39 5.84 -6.50
C SER A 57 18.04 7.27 -6.07
N ASP A 58 17.04 7.85 -6.73
CA ASP A 58 16.47 9.15 -6.35
C ASP A 58 15.53 8.98 -5.15
N ILE A 59 15.98 9.44 -3.96
CA ILE A 59 15.26 9.28 -2.71
C ILE A 59 14.99 10.65 -2.09
N TYR A 60 13.71 10.98 -1.93
CA TYR A 60 13.22 12.20 -1.30
C TYR A 60 12.68 11.91 0.10
N ILE A 61 12.65 12.94 0.95
CA ILE A 61 12.07 12.86 2.29
C ILE A 61 10.76 13.63 2.27
N CYS A 62 9.71 13.04 2.85
CA CYS A 62 8.43 13.70 3.07
C CYS A 62 7.68 12.99 4.20
N ASN A 63 7.37 13.71 5.26
CA ASN A 63 6.37 13.28 6.24
C ASN A 63 4.99 13.72 5.75
N VAL A 64 4.16 12.76 5.38
CA VAL A 64 2.84 13.01 4.77
C VAL A 64 1.80 13.59 5.76
N GLU A 65 2.10 13.67 7.05
CA GLU A 65 1.30 14.42 8.04
C GLU A 65 1.39 15.95 7.81
N HIS A 66 2.36 16.42 7.01
CA HIS A 66 2.60 17.83 6.78
C HIS A 66 2.36 18.18 5.31
N GLU A 67 1.22 18.78 4.99
CA GLU A 67 0.86 19.16 3.62
C GLU A 67 1.92 20.05 2.94
N GLN A 68 2.61 20.88 3.72
CA GLN A 68 3.70 21.73 3.20
C GLN A 68 4.88 20.90 2.70
N GLU A 69 5.18 19.77 3.33
CA GLU A 69 6.23 18.85 2.87
C GLU A 69 5.81 18.15 1.57
N ILE A 70 4.53 17.80 1.42
CA ILE A 70 4.01 17.21 0.18
C ILE A 70 4.10 18.21 -0.98
N THR A 71 3.77 19.48 -0.72
CA THR A 71 3.88 20.55 -1.72
C THR A 71 5.33 20.75 -2.16
N LYS A 72 6.25 20.89 -1.20
CA LYS A 72 7.67 21.02 -1.47
C LYS A 72 8.23 19.81 -2.22
N LEU A 73 7.81 18.60 -1.85
CA LEU A 73 8.21 17.37 -2.53
C LEU A 73 7.85 17.41 -4.02
N ALA A 74 6.64 17.87 -4.37
CA ALA A 74 6.22 17.96 -5.76
C ALA A 74 7.04 18.99 -6.54
N GLU A 75 7.35 20.13 -5.93
CA GLU A 75 8.26 21.13 -6.51
C GLU A 75 9.66 20.55 -6.78
N ASP A 76 10.23 19.83 -5.81
CA ASP A 76 11.56 19.24 -5.94
C ASP A 76 11.59 18.13 -7.01
N ILE A 77 10.57 17.27 -7.05
CA ILE A 77 10.44 16.19 -8.04
C ILE A 77 10.21 16.77 -9.44
N SER A 78 9.43 17.84 -9.60
CA SER A 78 9.12 18.43 -10.90
C SER A 78 10.37 18.89 -11.68
N ARG A 79 11.44 19.26 -10.97
CA ARG A 79 12.71 19.73 -11.59
C ARG A 79 13.48 18.59 -12.25
N THR A 80 13.35 17.37 -11.77
CA THR A 80 14.11 16.18 -12.26
C THR A 80 13.23 15.17 -12.96
N HIS A 81 11.96 15.10 -12.58
CA HIS A 81 10.96 14.16 -13.09
C HIS A 81 9.68 14.89 -13.48
N PRO A 82 9.66 15.60 -14.63
CA PRO A 82 8.53 16.45 -15.02
C PRO A 82 7.27 15.67 -15.41
N ARG A 83 7.36 14.34 -15.51
CA ARG A 83 6.23 13.45 -15.82
C ARG A 83 6.33 12.17 -15.03
N LEU A 84 5.25 11.83 -14.33
CA LEU A 84 5.07 10.58 -13.59
C LEU A 84 4.00 9.72 -14.26
N HIS A 85 4.29 8.46 -14.48
CA HIS A 85 3.37 7.50 -15.10
C HIS A 85 2.55 6.71 -14.07
N GLY A 86 2.87 6.87 -12.80
CA GLY A 86 2.06 6.35 -11.71
C GLY A 86 2.63 6.66 -10.34
N ILE A 87 1.76 6.48 -9.33
CA ILE A 87 2.10 6.61 -7.92
C ILE A 87 1.71 5.34 -7.19
N VAL A 88 2.60 4.87 -6.34
CA VAL A 88 2.33 3.80 -5.37
C VAL A 88 2.24 4.42 -3.97
N HIS A 89 1.06 4.36 -3.38
CA HIS A 89 0.80 4.76 -2.01
C HIS A 89 0.82 3.53 -1.10
N SER A 90 1.99 3.22 -0.54
CA SER A 90 2.18 2.08 0.37
C SER A 90 2.47 2.56 1.79
N ILE A 91 1.57 3.44 2.29
CA ILE A 91 1.67 4.07 3.60
C ILE A 91 0.60 3.50 4.52
N ALA A 92 0.97 3.20 5.74
CA ALA A 92 0.07 2.88 6.83
C ALA A 92 0.74 3.18 8.17
N PHE A 93 -0.01 3.80 9.06
CA PHE A 93 0.44 4.07 10.42
C PHE A 93 -0.72 3.90 11.42
N ALA A 94 -0.44 3.23 12.53
CA ALA A 94 -1.32 3.17 13.69
C ALA A 94 -0.50 3.10 14.97
N ASN A 95 -0.83 3.94 15.94
CA ASN A 95 -0.21 3.92 17.27
C ASN A 95 -0.93 2.93 18.18
N TYR A 96 -0.62 1.65 18.08
CA TYR A 96 -1.23 0.61 18.93
C TYR A 96 -0.75 0.66 20.40
N GLY A 97 0.32 1.44 20.70
CA GLY A 97 0.97 1.39 22.00
C GLY A 97 1.60 0.02 22.28
N THR A 98 1.72 -0.33 23.57
CA THR A 98 2.36 -1.60 23.99
C THR A 98 1.39 -2.76 24.14
N ARG A 99 0.07 -2.51 24.13
CA ARG A 99 -0.98 -3.51 24.37
C ARG A 99 -2.18 -3.22 23.48
N LEU A 100 -2.70 -4.26 22.83
CA LEU A 100 -3.99 -4.20 22.17
C LEU A 100 -5.11 -3.92 23.18
N LYS A 101 -5.98 -2.99 22.80
CA LYS A 101 -7.19 -2.65 23.56
C LYS A 101 -8.43 -3.08 22.79
N PRO A 102 -9.55 -3.33 23.47
CA PRO A 102 -10.83 -3.51 22.78
C PRO A 102 -11.13 -2.34 21.85
N PHE A 103 -11.75 -2.61 20.71
CA PHE A 103 -11.98 -1.60 19.67
C PHE A 103 -12.72 -0.34 20.18
N HIS A 104 -13.70 -0.50 21.07
CA HIS A 104 -14.46 0.60 21.65
C HIS A 104 -13.66 1.54 22.56
N GLU A 105 -12.45 1.11 22.97
CA GLU A 105 -11.51 1.95 23.73
C GLU A 105 -10.51 2.70 22.85
N THR A 106 -10.73 2.70 21.53
CA THR A 106 -9.88 3.42 20.57
C THR A 106 -9.87 4.92 20.90
N ARG A 107 -8.70 5.48 21.12
CA ARG A 107 -8.56 6.92 21.40
C ARG A 107 -8.78 7.72 20.12
N LYS A 108 -9.52 8.82 20.22
CA LYS A 108 -9.83 9.72 19.10
C LYS A 108 -8.58 10.15 18.34
N ASN A 109 -7.53 10.57 19.05
CA ASN A 109 -6.30 11.07 18.42
C ASN A 109 -5.57 9.98 17.64
N ASP A 110 -5.47 8.74 18.16
CA ASP A 110 -4.84 7.63 17.45
C ASP A 110 -5.62 7.26 16.19
N PHE A 111 -6.96 7.29 16.27
CA PHE A 111 -7.83 7.04 15.11
C PHE A 111 -7.65 8.12 14.04
N LEU A 112 -7.72 9.40 14.43
CA LEU A 112 -7.60 10.51 13.49
C LEU A 112 -6.23 10.57 12.84
N GLN A 113 -5.14 10.31 13.59
CA GLN A 113 -3.79 10.24 13.03
C GLN A 113 -3.67 9.08 12.02
N SER A 114 -4.28 7.94 12.31
CA SER A 114 -4.28 6.81 11.37
C SER A 114 -5.06 7.14 10.08
N VAL A 115 -6.18 7.87 10.19
CA VAL A 115 -6.94 8.37 9.01
C VAL A 115 -6.10 9.34 8.20
N ASP A 116 -5.45 10.30 8.87
CA ASP A 116 -4.63 11.33 8.23
C ASP A 116 -3.49 10.69 7.43
N ILE A 117 -2.64 9.89 8.09
CA ILE A 117 -1.47 9.28 7.46
C ILE A 117 -1.84 8.20 6.44
N SER A 118 -2.82 7.35 6.74
CA SER A 118 -3.06 6.13 5.94
C SER A 118 -4.16 6.24 4.90
N CYS A 119 -4.95 7.33 4.93
CA CYS A 119 -6.06 7.55 4.01
C CYS A 119 -6.01 8.94 3.38
N TYR A 120 -6.06 10.02 4.18
CA TYR A 120 -6.09 11.39 3.69
C TYR A 120 -4.84 11.78 2.91
N SER A 121 -3.68 11.27 3.31
CA SER A 121 -2.42 11.51 2.61
C SER A 121 -2.48 11.14 1.13
N LEU A 122 -3.26 10.12 0.73
CA LEU A 122 -3.47 9.82 -0.69
C LEU A 122 -4.15 10.98 -1.43
N ILE A 123 -5.18 11.58 -0.81
CA ILE A 123 -5.91 12.72 -1.40
C ILE A 123 -4.94 13.91 -1.57
N SER A 124 -4.21 14.24 -0.51
CA SER A 124 -3.24 15.35 -0.53
C SER A 124 -2.14 15.13 -1.57
N ILE A 125 -1.54 13.95 -1.62
CA ILE A 125 -0.50 13.59 -2.59
C ILE A 125 -1.02 13.76 -4.02
N VAL A 126 -2.13 13.12 -4.39
CA VAL A 126 -2.58 13.15 -5.78
C VAL A 126 -3.07 14.53 -6.21
N ASN A 127 -3.59 15.35 -5.28
CA ASN A 127 -3.95 16.74 -5.56
C ASN A 127 -2.73 17.59 -5.93
N VAL A 128 -1.64 17.46 -5.17
CA VAL A 128 -0.42 18.23 -5.40
C VAL A 128 0.33 17.74 -6.65
N PHE A 129 0.33 16.43 -6.91
CA PHE A 129 1.03 15.83 -8.05
C PHE A 129 0.20 15.77 -9.34
N LYS A 130 -1.06 16.23 -9.37
CA LYS A 130 -1.97 16.09 -10.52
C LYS A 130 -1.41 16.56 -11.84
N ASP A 131 -0.68 17.69 -11.83
CA ASP A 131 -0.12 18.31 -13.04
C ASP A 131 1.18 17.61 -13.52
N LEU A 132 1.81 16.80 -12.66
CA LEU A 132 2.96 15.96 -12.99
C LEU A 132 2.55 14.58 -13.48
N LEU A 133 1.31 14.16 -13.22
CA LEU A 133 0.81 12.86 -13.67
C LEU A 133 0.59 12.88 -15.20
N ASP A 134 1.08 11.83 -15.87
CA ASP A 134 0.65 11.55 -17.25
C ASP A 134 -0.87 11.39 -17.30
N LYS A 135 -1.49 11.79 -18.41
CA LYS A 135 -2.96 11.71 -18.57
C LYS A 135 -3.51 10.28 -18.40
N ASN A 136 -2.69 9.28 -18.68
CA ASN A 136 -3.03 7.85 -18.56
C ASN A 136 -2.34 7.20 -17.35
N ALA A 137 -1.83 7.98 -16.40
CA ALA A 137 -1.14 7.44 -15.23
C ALA A 137 -2.05 6.50 -14.41
N SER A 138 -1.42 5.69 -13.56
CA SER A 138 -2.13 4.80 -12.64
C SER A 138 -1.64 5.03 -11.21
N VAL A 139 -2.57 5.23 -10.30
CA VAL A 139 -2.34 5.37 -8.86
C VAL A 139 -2.81 4.11 -8.17
N VAL A 140 -1.93 3.45 -7.43
CA VAL A 140 -2.25 2.22 -6.71
C VAL A 140 -1.92 2.38 -5.24
N THR A 141 -2.90 2.11 -4.37
CA THR A 141 -2.70 2.09 -2.92
C THR A 141 -2.73 0.67 -2.37
N ILE A 142 -2.06 0.45 -1.22
CA ILE A 142 -2.07 -0.82 -0.52
C ILE A 142 -3.14 -0.79 0.57
N SER A 143 -4.12 -1.66 0.43
CA SER A 143 -5.19 -1.88 1.40
C SER A 143 -5.14 -3.30 1.97
N ILE A 144 -6.22 -3.75 2.59
CA ILE A 144 -6.32 -5.09 3.16
C ILE A 144 -7.57 -5.83 2.67
N SER A 145 -7.49 -7.15 2.61
CA SER A 145 -8.62 -8.01 2.20
C SER A 145 -9.74 -8.09 3.25
N THR A 146 -9.47 -7.63 4.48
CA THR A 146 -10.32 -7.85 5.65
C THR A 146 -11.03 -6.60 6.16
N THR A 147 -11.32 -5.62 5.29
CA THR A 147 -12.00 -4.36 5.70
C THR A 147 -13.40 -4.56 6.30
N ARG A 148 -14.03 -5.71 6.04
CA ARG A 148 -15.35 -6.10 6.57
C ARG A 148 -15.31 -7.27 7.55
N MET A 149 -14.11 -7.78 7.88
CA MET A 149 -13.92 -8.84 8.86
C MET A 149 -13.29 -8.26 10.13
N ALA A 150 -13.89 -8.56 11.30
CA ALA A 150 -13.39 -8.07 12.58
C ALA A 150 -12.14 -8.87 12.99
N ALA A 151 -10.97 -8.40 12.55
CA ALA A 151 -9.69 -8.90 13.01
C ALA A 151 -9.25 -8.05 14.22
N GLU A 152 -9.48 -8.55 15.43
CA GLU A 152 -9.22 -7.81 16.68
C GLU A 152 -7.84 -7.13 16.74
N PRO A 153 -6.72 -7.81 16.35
CA PRO A 153 -5.39 -7.20 16.45
C PRO A 153 -5.14 -6.10 15.42
N TYR A 154 -5.96 -6.02 14.37
CA TYR A 154 -5.85 -4.96 13.38
C TYR A 154 -6.61 -3.68 13.79
N GLY A 155 -7.56 -3.82 14.73
CA GLY A 155 -8.27 -2.72 15.39
C GLY A 155 -8.85 -1.70 14.39
N TRP A 156 -8.60 -0.44 14.67
CA TRP A 156 -9.14 0.67 13.87
C TRP A 156 -8.49 0.83 12.47
N MET A 157 -7.40 0.15 12.17
CA MET A 157 -6.85 0.18 10.82
C MET A 157 -7.79 -0.44 9.78
N ALA A 158 -8.66 -1.38 10.15
CA ALA A 158 -9.64 -1.93 9.21
C ALA A 158 -10.65 -0.86 8.73
N PRO A 159 -11.33 -0.07 9.60
CA PRO A 159 -12.13 1.07 9.18
C PRO A 159 -11.34 2.13 8.38
N VAL A 160 -10.10 2.42 8.75
CA VAL A 160 -9.25 3.36 8.00
C VAL A 160 -8.98 2.85 6.57
N LYS A 161 -8.69 1.57 6.41
CA LYS A 161 -8.50 0.97 5.09
C LYS A 161 -9.81 0.86 4.30
N ALA A 162 -10.95 0.67 4.95
CA ALA A 162 -12.26 0.76 4.30
C ALA A 162 -12.54 2.18 3.77
N ALA A 163 -12.17 3.22 4.54
CA ALA A 163 -12.23 4.60 4.07
C ALA A 163 -11.31 4.82 2.86
N LEU A 164 -10.09 4.28 2.88
CA LEU A 164 -9.16 4.33 1.76
C LEU A 164 -9.73 3.65 0.49
N ASP A 165 -10.35 2.47 0.64
CA ASP A 165 -11.00 1.75 -0.46
C ASP A 165 -12.16 2.57 -1.07
N SER A 166 -12.93 3.29 -0.24
CA SER A 166 -13.95 4.22 -0.73
C SER A 166 -13.32 5.44 -1.43
N THR A 167 -12.25 5.99 -0.88
CA THR A 167 -11.56 7.18 -1.38
C THR A 167 -11.10 7.01 -2.84
N ILE A 168 -10.61 5.84 -3.23
CA ILE A 168 -10.17 5.60 -4.63
C ILE A 168 -11.31 5.80 -5.64
N CYS A 169 -12.56 5.47 -5.28
CA CYS A 169 -13.71 5.66 -6.17
C CYS A 169 -13.98 7.16 -6.41
N PHE A 170 -13.91 7.97 -5.34
CA PHE A 170 -14.12 9.42 -5.45
C PHE A 170 -12.97 10.12 -6.16
N LEU A 171 -11.73 9.68 -5.95
CA LEU A 171 -10.57 10.19 -6.69
C LEU A 171 -10.68 9.86 -8.19
N ALA A 172 -11.02 8.61 -8.55
CA ALA A 172 -11.24 8.23 -9.93
C ALA A 172 -12.32 9.09 -10.59
N LYS A 173 -13.44 9.33 -9.89
CA LYS A 173 -14.51 10.21 -10.38
C LYS A 173 -14.06 11.64 -10.54
N SER A 174 -13.34 12.20 -9.55
CA SER A 174 -12.85 13.57 -9.60
C SER A 174 -11.87 13.79 -10.75
N PHE A 175 -10.90 12.90 -10.91
CA PHE A 175 -9.88 12.99 -11.97
C PHE A 175 -10.45 12.74 -13.37
N SER A 176 -11.56 12.01 -13.49
CA SER A 176 -12.21 11.75 -14.79
C SER A 176 -12.70 13.02 -15.51
N ALA A 177 -12.80 14.14 -14.80
CA ALA A 177 -13.17 15.43 -15.38
C ALA A 177 -12.08 16.03 -16.30
N PHE A 178 -10.80 15.66 -16.09
CA PHE A 178 -9.68 16.29 -16.80
C PHE A 178 -8.58 15.31 -17.24
N SER A 179 -8.68 14.03 -16.87
CA SER A 179 -7.67 13.01 -17.18
C SER A 179 -8.28 11.62 -17.33
N GLN A 180 -7.45 10.64 -17.70
CA GLN A 180 -7.75 9.20 -17.69
C GLN A 180 -6.97 8.47 -16.60
N VAL A 181 -6.49 9.18 -15.59
CA VAL A 181 -5.77 8.61 -14.44
C VAL A 181 -6.66 7.59 -13.73
N ARG A 182 -6.12 6.40 -13.50
CA ARG A 182 -6.81 5.31 -12.82
C ARG A 182 -6.39 5.23 -11.37
N PHE A 183 -7.33 4.91 -10.49
CA PHE A 183 -7.14 4.74 -9.06
C PHE A 183 -7.62 3.36 -8.64
N ASN A 184 -6.72 2.53 -8.13
CA ASN A 184 -7.05 1.18 -7.68
C ASN A 184 -6.37 0.87 -6.34
N SER A 185 -6.85 -0.13 -5.62
CA SER A 185 -6.17 -0.68 -4.46
C SER A 185 -5.83 -2.16 -4.65
N VAL A 186 -4.73 -2.59 -4.02
CA VAL A 186 -4.43 -4.00 -3.83
C VAL A 186 -4.68 -4.34 -2.38
N ASN A 187 -5.67 -5.19 -2.16
CA ASN A 187 -6.19 -5.54 -0.85
C ASN A 187 -5.55 -6.88 -0.42
N ALA A 188 -4.40 -6.77 0.25
CA ALA A 188 -3.62 -7.93 0.67
C ALA A 188 -4.13 -8.55 1.97
N SER A 189 -3.94 -9.85 2.14
CA SER A 189 -4.05 -10.50 3.46
C SER A 189 -2.81 -10.20 4.32
N LEU A 190 -2.69 -10.89 5.45
CA LEU A 190 -1.57 -10.69 6.37
C LEU A 190 -0.23 -10.96 5.70
N LEU A 191 0.69 -10.02 5.83
CA LEU A 191 2.03 -10.06 5.26
C LEU A 191 3.07 -9.94 6.38
N LYS A 192 4.18 -10.64 6.26
CA LYS A 192 5.30 -10.51 7.19
C LYS A 192 6.21 -9.35 6.78
N THR A 193 5.90 -8.14 7.27
CA THR A 193 6.60 -6.90 6.96
C THR A 193 7.13 -6.23 8.23
N SER A 194 7.94 -5.18 8.09
CA SER A 194 8.37 -4.36 9.23
C SER A 194 7.20 -3.62 9.87
N ALA A 195 6.25 -3.13 9.08
CA ALA A 195 5.06 -2.44 9.59
C ALA A 195 4.19 -3.38 10.43
N SER A 196 3.97 -4.62 9.97
CA SER A 196 3.20 -5.61 10.70
C SER A 196 3.88 -6.10 11.98
N ALA A 197 5.21 -6.05 12.05
CA ALA A 197 5.96 -6.40 13.26
C ALA A 197 5.70 -5.43 14.44
N GLY A 198 5.20 -4.23 14.17
CA GLY A 198 4.78 -3.25 15.18
C GLY A 198 3.39 -3.52 15.79
N ILE A 199 2.64 -4.51 15.28
CA ILE A 199 1.31 -4.86 15.78
C ILE A 199 1.47 -5.92 16.88
N PRO A 200 1.04 -5.65 18.14
CA PRO A 200 1.14 -6.62 19.22
C PRO A 200 0.44 -7.95 18.87
N GLY A 201 1.12 -9.08 19.10
CA GLY A 201 0.56 -10.41 18.83
C GLY A 201 0.43 -10.79 17.36
N TYR A 202 0.91 -9.98 16.43
CA TYR A 202 0.73 -10.19 14.98
C TYR A 202 1.17 -11.56 14.48
N LEU A 203 2.22 -12.15 15.06
CA LEU A 203 2.75 -13.42 14.59
C LEU A 203 1.72 -14.55 14.67
N ASP A 204 0.97 -14.63 15.76
CA ASP A 204 -0.04 -15.68 15.97
C ASP A 204 -1.16 -15.57 14.93
N TYR A 205 -1.61 -14.35 14.66
CA TYR A 205 -2.62 -14.09 13.63
C TYR A 205 -2.09 -14.35 12.22
N TYR A 206 -0.83 -14.04 11.95
CA TYR A 206 -0.19 -14.37 10.68
C TYR A 206 -0.12 -15.89 10.47
N LEU A 207 0.30 -16.65 11.47
CA LEU A 207 0.36 -18.12 11.41
C LEU A 207 -1.04 -18.74 11.27
N PHE A 208 -2.04 -18.16 11.93
CA PHE A 208 -3.44 -18.58 11.77
C PHE A 208 -3.94 -18.28 10.33
N ALA A 209 -3.70 -17.06 9.83
CA ALA A 209 -4.07 -16.68 8.47
C ALA A 209 -3.42 -17.58 7.41
N GLU A 210 -2.17 -18.00 7.61
CA GLU A 210 -1.49 -18.98 6.75
C GLU A 210 -2.29 -20.28 6.64
N GLN A 211 -2.82 -20.79 7.77
CA GLN A 211 -3.67 -21.99 7.76
C GLN A 211 -5.02 -21.79 7.07
N LEU A 212 -5.52 -20.54 7.03
CA LEU A 212 -6.76 -20.20 6.33
C LEU A 212 -6.59 -20.10 4.83
N THR A 213 -5.39 -19.81 4.31
CA THR A 213 -5.19 -19.76 2.85
C THR A 213 -5.52 -21.11 2.21
N LEU A 214 -6.11 -21.12 1.02
CA LEU A 214 -6.47 -22.36 0.33
C LEU A 214 -5.23 -23.21 0.00
N ARG A 215 -4.08 -22.60 -0.16
CA ARG A 215 -2.81 -23.28 -0.45
C ARG A 215 -1.99 -23.63 0.80
N LYS A 216 -2.45 -23.26 2.02
CA LYS A 216 -1.75 -23.48 3.30
C LYS A 216 -0.33 -22.92 3.34
N LYS A 217 -0.11 -21.85 2.59
CA LYS A 217 1.13 -21.08 2.54
C LYS A 217 0.76 -19.61 2.55
N ALA A 218 1.45 -18.83 3.38
CA ALA A 218 1.21 -17.39 3.51
C ALA A 218 1.43 -16.65 2.17
N LEU A 219 0.79 -15.48 2.06
CA LEU A 219 1.01 -14.54 0.97
C LEU A 219 2.39 -13.89 1.10
N GLU A 220 3.08 -13.75 -0.01
CA GLU A 220 4.39 -13.10 -0.09
C GLU A 220 4.25 -11.66 -0.61
N THR A 221 5.13 -10.76 -0.15
CA THR A 221 5.15 -9.35 -0.62
C THR A 221 5.37 -9.24 -2.12
N ARG A 222 6.09 -10.21 -2.71
CA ARG A 222 6.31 -10.28 -4.17
C ARG A 222 5.03 -10.54 -4.95
N GLU A 223 4.10 -11.33 -4.43
CA GLU A 223 2.82 -11.61 -5.09
C GLU A 223 1.91 -10.37 -5.09
N VAL A 224 1.92 -9.62 -3.99
CA VAL A 224 1.27 -8.31 -3.93
C VAL A 224 1.90 -7.34 -4.93
N ALA A 225 3.23 -7.29 -4.98
CA ALA A 225 3.97 -6.43 -5.91
C ALA A 225 3.64 -6.71 -7.38
N ASN A 226 3.50 -7.98 -7.77
CA ASN A 226 3.12 -8.37 -9.12
C ASN A 226 1.74 -7.79 -9.51
N THR A 227 0.76 -7.85 -8.59
CA THR A 227 -0.57 -7.28 -8.82
C THR A 227 -0.53 -5.75 -8.91
N VAL A 228 0.26 -5.09 -8.05
CA VAL A 228 0.46 -3.63 -8.11
C VAL A 228 1.05 -3.23 -9.46
N VAL A 229 2.11 -3.90 -9.91
CA VAL A 229 2.77 -3.58 -11.18
C VAL A 229 1.85 -3.86 -12.38
N PHE A 230 1.03 -4.91 -12.33
CA PHE A 230 -0.03 -5.12 -13.32
C PHE A 230 -1.03 -3.95 -13.33
N LEU A 231 -1.50 -3.45 -12.18
CA LEU A 231 -2.41 -2.32 -12.10
C LEU A 231 -1.76 -0.98 -12.53
N LEU A 232 -0.45 -0.84 -12.41
CA LEU A 232 0.29 0.31 -12.93
C LEU A 232 0.50 0.24 -14.45
N SER A 233 0.38 -0.93 -15.05
CA SER A 233 0.66 -1.19 -16.46
C SER A 233 -0.50 -0.80 -17.38
N ASP A 234 -0.21 -0.70 -18.67
CA ASP A 234 -1.22 -0.47 -19.72
C ASP A 234 -2.18 -1.67 -19.87
N ARG A 235 -1.79 -2.86 -19.37
CA ARG A 235 -2.61 -4.10 -19.45
C ARG A 235 -3.82 -4.06 -18.53
N SER A 236 -3.86 -3.16 -17.57
CA SER A 236 -5.00 -2.95 -16.68
C SER A 236 -5.83 -1.70 -17.04
N SER A 237 -5.74 -1.20 -18.27
CA SER A 237 -6.41 0.04 -18.70
C SER A 237 -7.93 0.05 -18.48
N GLY A 238 -8.59 -1.09 -18.48
CA GLY A 238 -10.01 -1.23 -18.17
C GLY A 238 -10.35 -1.33 -16.68
N ILE A 239 -9.35 -1.33 -15.78
CA ILE A 239 -9.55 -1.45 -14.34
C ILE A 239 -9.36 -0.08 -13.69
N ASN A 240 -10.45 0.49 -13.17
CA ASN A 240 -10.46 1.76 -12.46
C ASN A 240 -11.43 1.72 -11.28
N ALA A 241 -11.12 2.38 -10.18
CA ALA A 241 -11.91 2.43 -8.96
C ALA A 241 -12.18 1.04 -8.33
N GLN A 242 -11.23 0.10 -8.46
CA GLN A 242 -11.37 -1.27 -7.97
C GLN A 242 -10.36 -1.62 -6.88
N GLY A 243 -10.82 -2.36 -5.87
CA GLY A 243 -9.96 -3.05 -4.91
C GLY A 243 -9.76 -4.51 -5.33
N ILE A 244 -8.53 -4.89 -5.65
CA ILE A 244 -8.20 -6.26 -6.05
C ILE A 244 -7.71 -7.03 -4.82
N VAL A 245 -8.47 -8.04 -4.41
CA VAL A 245 -8.11 -8.90 -3.29
C VAL A 245 -6.99 -9.87 -3.69
N VAL A 246 -5.93 -9.88 -2.90
CA VAL A 246 -4.78 -10.79 -3.03
C VAL A 246 -4.53 -11.44 -1.68
N ASP A 247 -5.13 -12.59 -1.45
CA ASP A 247 -5.16 -13.24 -0.14
C ASP A 247 -5.07 -14.78 -0.16
N CYS A 248 -4.75 -15.34 -1.31
CA CYS A 248 -4.67 -16.79 -1.50
C CYS A 248 -5.97 -17.54 -1.10
N GLY A 249 -7.13 -16.87 -1.28
CA GLY A 249 -8.44 -17.43 -0.96
C GLY A 249 -8.78 -17.45 0.53
N MET A 250 -8.02 -16.75 1.38
CA MET A 250 -8.27 -16.70 2.83
C MET A 250 -9.67 -16.18 3.15
N SER A 251 -10.09 -15.09 2.49
CA SER A 251 -11.37 -14.41 2.79
C SER A 251 -12.62 -15.22 2.42
N VAL A 252 -12.48 -16.28 1.60
CA VAL A 252 -13.58 -17.15 1.19
C VAL A 252 -13.57 -18.50 1.91
N ASN A 253 -12.53 -18.80 2.69
CA ASN A 253 -12.36 -20.06 3.40
C ASN A 253 -12.94 -19.96 4.82
N TYR A 254 -14.28 -20.03 4.95
CA TYR A 254 -14.97 -19.80 6.22
C TYR A 254 -14.86 -20.99 7.20
N PHE A 255 -15.07 -22.22 6.70
CA PHE A 255 -14.96 -23.45 7.51
C PHE A 255 -13.85 -24.35 6.95
N ASP A 256 -12.66 -24.25 7.52
CA ASP A 256 -11.56 -25.16 7.17
C ASP A 256 -11.56 -26.38 8.08
N LYS A 257 -11.77 -27.57 7.47
CA LYS A 257 -11.85 -28.82 8.20
C LYS A 257 -10.60 -29.12 9.04
N ASN A 258 -9.41 -28.79 8.51
CA ASN A 258 -8.16 -29.05 9.23
C ASN A 258 -8.03 -28.16 10.47
N ILE A 259 -8.53 -26.93 10.42
CA ILE A 259 -8.55 -26.02 11.56
C ILE A 259 -9.57 -26.51 12.59
N ILE A 260 -10.76 -26.90 12.14
CA ILE A 260 -11.82 -27.47 13.02
C ILE A 260 -11.30 -28.71 13.72
N ASP A 261 -10.69 -29.64 12.99
CA ASP A 261 -10.14 -30.87 13.56
C ASP A 261 -9.04 -30.60 14.62
N LYS A 262 -8.22 -29.57 14.43
CA LYS A 262 -7.18 -29.15 15.40
C LYS A 262 -7.77 -28.52 16.66
N THR A 263 -8.85 -27.76 16.53
CA THR A 263 -9.48 -27.02 17.63
C THR A 263 -10.43 -27.91 18.46
N MET A 264 -11.04 -28.91 17.83
CA MET A 264 -12.04 -29.78 18.51
C MET A 264 -11.43 -31.05 19.08
N ARG A 265 -10.17 -31.37 18.80
CA ARG A 265 -9.42 -32.47 19.41
C ARG A 265 -8.59 -31.95 20.59
N VAL A 266 -9.25 -31.64 21.67
CA VAL A 266 -8.63 -31.45 22.99
C VAL A 266 -8.60 -32.78 23.72
#